data_46bee8977dfc31e87112f631280bd689
#
_entry.id   46bee8977dfc31e87112f631280bd689
#
_cell.length_a   1.000
_cell.length_b   1.000
_cell.length_c   1.000
_cell.angle_alpha   90.00
_cell.angle_beta   90.00
_cell.angle_gamma   90.00
#
_symmetry.space_group_name_H-M   'P 1'
#
loop_
_entity.id
_entity.type
_entity.pdbx_description
1 polymer ?
#
loop_
_entity_poly.entity_id
_entity_poly.type
_entity_poly.pdbx_seq_one_letter_code
_entity_poly.pdbx_strand_id
1 'polypeptide(L)'
;MAFFLALVAFIGYLNDGADFYNNYVKQKRAEDGLEMINTGVSIQHVKSIFGPPIREEHQLDKGVHQYLYSFKNFYLQVVYDNNNTVVFFSVTSKNEEFKPKIPYLTRFVDDKFVSSTLGHTFEEYSDSSNFIWSSLTSKFFDYYEYIYLGNPGNYRNLYFGFNPAGIEYSETVILSERENPSQVALDKFRKSASPNTYGVGEYLGDHNGPETMFGIGIDYYNARDLPEHLY
;
A
#
# COMPACT_ATOMS: atom_id res chain seq x y z
N MET A 1 44.98 19.96 -19.98
CA MET A 1 44.36 20.14 -18.67
C MET A 1 42.89 20.61 -18.78
N ALA A 2 42.58 21.68 -19.52
CA ALA A 2 41.20 22.19 -19.66
C ALA A 2 40.19 21.16 -20.20
N PHE A 3 40.55 20.36 -21.20
CA PHE A 3 39.68 19.32 -21.76
C PHE A 3 39.34 18.23 -20.77
N PHE A 4 40.27 17.82 -19.91
CA PHE A 4 40.03 16.82 -18.87
C PHE A 4 39.07 17.34 -17.78
N LEU A 5 39.21 18.61 -17.38
CA LEU A 5 38.30 19.24 -16.44
C LEU A 5 36.88 19.39 -17.01
N ALA A 6 36.77 19.74 -18.30
CA ALA A 6 35.46 19.80 -18.97
C ALA A 6 34.79 18.44 -19.06
N LEU A 7 35.54 17.37 -19.31
CA LEU A 7 35.00 15.99 -19.33
C LEU A 7 34.51 15.55 -17.96
N VAL A 8 35.25 15.82 -16.89
CA VAL A 8 34.86 15.51 -15.51
C VAL A 8 33.59 16.28 -15.11
N ALA A 9 33.53 17.58 -15.46
CA ALA A 9 32.32 18.38 -15.21
C ALA A 9 31.10 17.85 -15.98
N PHE A 10 31.28 17.46 -17.23
CA PHE A 10 30.19 16.87 -18.04
C PHE A 10 29.69 15.54 -17.47
N ILE A 11 30.56 14.66 -16.99
CA ILE A 11 30.19 13.42 -16.31
C ILE A 11 29.43 13.73 -15.01
N GLY A 12 29.85 14.75 -14.25
CA GLY A 12 29.14 15.22 -13.07
C GLY A 12 27.69 15.64 -13.40
N TYR A 13 27.50 16.49 -14.40
CA TYR A 13 26.17 16.90 -14.86
C TYR A 13 25.29 15.74 -15.34
N LEU A 14 25.88 14.74 -16.00
CA LEU A 14 25.10 13.55 -16.40
C LEU A 14 24.68 12.72 -15.22
N ASN A 15 25.52 12.56 -14.21
CA ASN A 15 25.15 11.85 -12.98
C ASN A 15 24.09 12.62 -12.19
N ASP A 16 24.24 13.93 -12.01
CA ASP A 16 23.24 14.78 -11.33
C ASP A 16 21.88 14.75 -12.06
N GLY A 17 21.90 14.73 -13.39
CA GLY A 17 20.69 14.60 -14.22
C GLY A 17 20.03 13.22 -14.08
N ALA A 18 20.84 12.16 -14.03
CA ALA A 18 20.34 10.79 -13.83
C ALA A 18 19.75 10.61 -12.41
N ASP A 19 20.43 11.16 -11.41
CA ASP A 19 19.97 11.13 -10.02
C ASP A 19 18.67 11.94 -9.84
N PHE A 20 18.57 13.11 -10.44
CA PHE A 20 17.34 13.90 -10.46
C PHE A 20 16.20 13.13 -11.13
N TYR A 21 16.46 12.52 -12.29
CA TYR A 21 15.46 11.73 -13.01
C TYR A 21 14.99 10.53 -12.18
N ASN A 22 15.90 9.75 -11.61
CA ASN A 22 15.57 8.57 -10.83
C ASN A 22 14.88 8.93 -9.51
N ASN A 23 15.38 9.92 -8.80
CA ASN A 23 14.89 10.26 -7.46
C ASN A 23 13.62 11.13 -7.46
N TYR A 24 13.39 11.89 -8.52
CA TYR A 24 12.25 12.80 -8.57
C TYR A 24 11.23 12.44 -9.63
N VAL A 25 11.63 12.31 -10.88
CA VAL A 25 10.69 12.13 -11.99
C VAL A 25 10.05 10.75 -11.96
N LYS A 26 10.83 9.69 -11.74
CA LYS A 26 10.31 8.33 -11.65
C LYS A 26 9.43 8.14 -10.41
N GLN A 27 9.88 8.65 -9.26
CA GLN A 27 9.11 8.58 -8.02
C GLN A 27 7.76 9.27 -8.18
N LYS A 28 7.76 10.52 -8.70
CA LYS A 28 6.51 11.24 -8.94
C LYS A 28 5.61 10.51 -9.93
N ARG A 29 6.16 9.95 -11.00
CA ARG A 29 5.38 9.14 -11.95
C ARG A 29 4.76 7.92 -11.30
N ALA A 30 5.48 7.25 -10.40
CA ALA A 30 4.95 6.11 -9.65
C ALA A 30 3.83 6.55 -8.69
N GLU A 31 3.97 7.67 -8.02
CA GLU A 31 2.94 8.23 -7.14
C GLU A 31 1.68 8.62 -7.91
N ASP A 32 1.82 9.34 -9.03
CA ASP A 32 0.71 9.70 -9.92
C ASP A 32 0.06 8.44 -10.53
N GLY A 33 0.84 7.39 -10.77
CA GLY A 33 0.40 6.09 -11.25
C GLY A 33 -0.58 5.36 -10.32
N LEU A 34 -0.53 5.63 -9.02
CA LEU A 34 -1.47 5.05 -8.06
C LEU A 34 -2.94 5.47 -8.33
N GLU A 35 -3.16 6.63 -8.94
CA GLU A 35 -4.50 7.07 -9.34
C GLU A 35 -5.01 6.36 -10.62
N MET A 36 -4.14 5.66 -11.33
CA MET A 36 -4.43 5.01 -12.60
C MET A 36 -4.70 3.50 -12.46
N ILE A 37 -4.39 2.90 -11.32
CA ILE A 37 -4.65 1.47 -11.07
C ILE A 37 -6.00 1.25 -10.43
N ASN A 38 -6.60 0.11 -10.77
CA ASN A 38 -7.87 -0.32 -10.24
C ASN A 38 -8.02 -1.84 -10.34
N THR A 39 -8.95 -2.41 -9.60
CA THR A 39 -9.39 -3.79 -9.84
C THR A 39 -10.13 -3.88 -11.18
N GLY A 40 -9.98 -5.02 -11.86
CA GLY A 40 -10.55 -5.23 -13.19
C GLY A 40 -9.65 -4.79 -14.35
N VAL A 41 -8.57 -4.04 -14.10
CA VAL A 41 -7.59 -3.72 -15.15
C VAL A 41 -6.67 -4.92 -15.42
N SER A 42 -6.05 -4.93 -16.61
CA SER A 42 -5.08 -5.99 -16.92
C SER A 42 -3.76 -5.74 -16.19
N ILE A 43 -3.07 -6.83 -15.84
CA ILE A 43 -1.72 -6.74 -15.24
C ILE A 43 -0.70 -6.08 -16.18
N GLN A 44 -0.92 -6.12 -17.49
CA GLN A 44 -0.11 -5.42 -18.47
C GLN A 44 -0.26 -3.89 -18.35
N HIS A 45 -1.46 -3.42 -18.02
CA HIS A 45 -1.68 -2.00 -17.73
C HIS A 45 -0.85 -1.56 -16.51
N VAL A 46 -0.83 -2.36 -15.43
CA VAL A 46 0.03 -2.12 -14.26
C VAL A 46 1.51 -2.04 -14.65
N LYS A 47 2.00 -3.00 -15.45
CA LYS A 47 3.37 -2.98 -15.96
C LYS A 47 3.68 -1.74 -16.82
N SER A 48 2.71 -1.24 -17.57
CA SER A 48 2.91 -0.03 -18.39
C SER A 48 3.08 1.24 -17.56
N ILE A 49 2.51 1.26 -16.34
CA ILE A 49 2.59 2.39 -15.41
C ILE A 49 3.88 2.30 -14.57
N PHE A 50 4.09 1.15 -13.93
CA PHE A 50 5.12 0.96 -12.89
C PHE A 50 6.37 0.23 -13.39
N GLY A 51 6.37 -0.26 -14.62
CA GLY A 51 7.44 -1.11 -15.14
C GLY A 51 7.32 -2.58 -14.68
N PRO A 52 8.38 -3.39 -14.88
CA PRO A 52 8.40 -4.76 -14.38
C PRO A 52 8.44 -4.78 -12.84
N PRO A 53 7.80 -5.76 -12.20
CA PRO A 53 7.86 -5.89 -10.74
C PRO A 53 9.28 -6.25 -10.28
N ILE A 54 9.62 -5.90 -9.05
CA ILE A 54 10.86 -6.35 -8.42
C ILE A 54 10.77 -7.84 -8.06
N ARG A 55 9.58 -8.27 -7.63
CA ARG A 55 9.32 -9.64 -7.25
C ARG A 55 7.97 -10.08 -7.79
N GLU A 56 7.94 -11.32 -8.26
CA GLU A 56 6.75 -12.00 -8.74
C GLU A 56 6.57 -13.30 -7.96
N GLU A 57 5.38 -13.56 -7.46
CA GLU A 57 5.04 -14.75 -6.70
C GLU A 57 3.77 -15.39 -7.26
N HIS A 58 3.68 -16.72 -7.18
CA HIS A 58 2.61 -17.49 -7.75
C HIS A 58 2.04 -18.48 -6.73
N GLN A 59 0.73 -18.51 -6.59
CA GLN A 59 -0.01 -19.57 -5.91
C GLN A 59 -0.84 -20.32 -6.94
N LEU A 60 -0.21 -21.29 -7.61
CA LEU A 60 -0.76 -21.99 -8.75
C LEU A 60 -2.01 -22.81 -8.40
N ASP A 61 -2.06 -23.38 -7.21
CA ASP A 61 -3.21 -24.14 -6.68
C ASP A 61 -4.47 -23.26 -6.51
N LYS A 62 -4.27 -21.96 -6.30
CA LYS A 62 -5.36 -20.97 -6.13
C LYS A 62 -5.59 -20.12 -7.38
N GLY A 63 -4.74 -20.24 -8.38
CA GLY A 63 -4.87 -19.50 -9.64
C GLY A 63 -4.66 -18.00 -9.49
N VAL A 64 -3.78 -17.60 -8.56
CA VAL A 64 -3.47 -16.20 -8.33
C VAL A 64 -1.97 -15.96 -8.26
N HIS A 65 -1.61 -14.74 -8.59
CA HIS A 65 -0.24 -14.27 -8.70
C HIS A 65 -0.14 -12.89 -8.07
N GLN A 66 1.05 -12.53 -7.56
CA GLN A 66 1.28 -11.16 -7.11
C GLN A 66 2.55 -10.56 -7.70
N TYR A 67 2.48 -9.25 -7.90
CA TYR A 67 3.61 -8.39 -8.18
C TYR A 67 3.89 -7.50 -6.98
N LEU A 68 5.18 -7.39 -6.64
CA LEU A 68 5.66 -6.49 -5.59
C LEU A 68 6.57 -5.43 -6.18
N TYR A 69 6.33 -4.19 -5.78
CA TYR A 69 7.12 -3.02 -6.12
C TYR A 69 7.54 -2.30 -4.84
N SER A 70 8.76 -1.76 -4.83
CA SER A 70 9.31 -1.01 -3.71
C SER A 70 9.82 0.34 -4.21
N PHE A 71 9.01 1.37 -4.13
CA PHE A 71 9.39 2.75 -4.43
C PHE A 71 9.94 3.45 -3.19
N LYS A 72 10.51 4.63 -3.35
CA LYS A 72 11.08 5.40 -2.23
C LYS A 72 10.07 5.63 -1.10
N ASN A 73 8.83 6.03 -1.43
CA ASN A 73 7.83 6.45 -0.47
C ASN A 73 6.80 5.36 -0.13
N PHE A 74 6.72 4.29 -0.92
CA PHE A 74 5.70 3.26 -0.71
C PHE A 74 6.10 1.89 -1.28
N TYR A 75 5.43 0.87 -0.76
CA TYR A 75 5.33 -0.44 -1.40
C TYR A 75 3.99 -0.55 -2.11
N LEU A 76 3.99 -1.22 -3.26
CA LEU A 76 2.79 -1.58 -4.00
C LEU A 76 2.76 -3.10 -4.17
N GLN A 77 1.67 -3.71 -3.71
CA GLN A 77 1.31 -5.10 -3.96
C GLN A 77 0.16 -5.11 -4.97
N VAL A 78 0.25 -5.96 -5.99
CA VAL A 78 -0.82 -6.15 -6.97
C VAL A 78 -1.07 -7.64 -7.14
N VAL A 79 -2.28 -8.08 -6.84
CA VAL A 79 -2.70 -9.48 -7.01
C VAL A 79 -3.58 -9.59 -8.26
N TYR A 80 -3.30 -10.56 -9.11
CA TYR A 80 -4.03 -10.80 -10.35
C TYR A 80 -4.33 -12.29 -10.53
N ASP A 81 -5.37 -12.59 -11.27
CA ASP A 81 -5.84 -13.95 -11.56
C ASP A 81 -5.19 -14.55 -12.81
N ASN A 82 -5.53 -15.81 -13.10
CA ASN A 82 -5.08 -16.51 -14.30
C ASN A 82 -5.51 -15.85 -15.63
N ASN A 83 -6.50 -14.94 -15.60
CA ASN A 83 -6.92 -14.15 -16.76
C ASN A 83 -6.10 -12.87 -16.91
N ASN A 84 -5.05 -12.70 -16.10
CA ASN A 84 -4.25 -11.48 -16.02
C ASN A 84 -5.05 -10.23 -15.61
N THR A 85 -6.09 -10.41 -14.83
CA THR A 85 -6.94 -9.33 -14.32
C THR A 85 -6.59 -9.03 -12.87
N VAL A 86 -6.36 -7.77 -12.54
CA VAL A 86 -6.10 -7.32 -11.17
C VAL A 86 -7.37 -7.52 -10.34
N VAL A 87 -7.27 -8.35 -9.31
CA VAL A 87 -8.37 -8.64 -8.38
C VAL A 87 -8.22 -7.88 -7.06
N PHE A 88 -6.99 -7.58 -6.68
CA PHE A 88 -6.67 -6.83 -5.46
C PHE A 88 -5.37 -6.05 -5.64
N PHE A 89 -5.27 -4.90 -5.00
CA PHE A 89 -4.00 -4.21 -4.81
C PHE A 89 -3.96 -3.51 -3.46
N SER A 90 -2.76 -3.31 -2.93
CA SER A 90 -2.54 -2.54 -1.71
C SER A 90 -1.33 -1.63 -1.83
N VAL A 91 -1.40 -0.52 -1.11
CA VAL A 91 -0.33 0.48 -1.00
C VAL A 91 0.04 0.62 0.46
N THR A 92 1.32 0.41 0.79
CA THR A 92 1.86 0.61 2.13
C THR A 92 2.82 1.80 2.10
N SER A 93 2.51 2.86 2.85
CA SER A 93 3.40 4.03 2.98
C SER A 93 4.64 3.68 3.79
N LYS A 94 5.81 4.16 3.34
CA LYS A 94 7.10 4.01 4.02
C LYS A 94 7.44 5.19 4.93
N ASN A 95 6.68 6.27 4.84
CA ASN A 95 6.90 7.45 5.68
C ASN A 95 5.58 8.21 5.91
N GLU A 96 5.52 8.95 7.00
CA GLU A 96 4.33 9.68 7.44
C GLU A 96 3.95 10.86 6.53
N GLU A 97 4.89 11.37 5.75
CA GLU A 97 4.65 12.50 4.84
C GLU A 97 3.95 12.04 3.55
N PHE A 98 4.12 10.77 3.18
CA PHE A 98 3.49 10.21 2.00
C PHE A 98 2.05 9.79 2.30
N LYS A 99 1.10 10.60 1.85
CA LYS A 99 -0.35 10.44 2.07
C LYS A 99 -1.09 10.22 0.75
N PRO A 100 -0.98 9.02 0.15
CA PRO A 100 -1.63 8.74 -1.12
C PRO A 100 -3.14 8.83 -1.00
N LYS A 101 -3.80 9.20 -2.09
CA LYS A 101 -5.26 9.16 -2.20
C LYS A 101 -5.75 7.72 -2.12
N ILE A 102 -6.85 7.52 -1.41
CA ILE A 102 -7.51 6.23 -1.29
C ILE A 102 -8.62 6.18 -2.35
N PRO A 103 -8.54 5.23 -3.30
CA PRO A 103 -9.58 5.11 -4.34
C PRO A 103 -10.97 4.93 -3.74
N TYR A 104 -11.98 5.53 -4.37
CA TYR A 104 -13.41 5.42 -4.01
C TYR A 104 -13.82 6.00 -2.66
N LEU A 105 -12.89 6.42 -1.83
CA LEU A 105 -13.19 7.02 -0.55
C LEU A 105 -13.17 8.54 -0.66
N THR A 106 -14.30 9.17 -0.34
CA THR A 106 -14.44 10.62 -0.28
C THR A 106 -14.89 11.05 1.10
N ARG A 107 -14.45 12.24 1.52
CA ARG A 107 -14.86 12.89 2.75
C ARG A 107 -15.60 14.17 2.40
N PHE A 108 -16.56 14.54 3.24
CA PHE A 108 -17.26 15.81 3.12
C PHE A 108 -16.55 16.84 4.00
N VAL A 109 -15.93 17.83 3.36
CA VAL A 109 -15.17 18.89 4.03
C VAL A 109 -15.53 20.23 3.40
N ASP A 110 -15.88 21.22 4.20
CA ASP A 110 -16.24 22.57 3.75
C ASP A 110 -17.25 22.58 2.60
N ASP A 111 -18.36 21.87 2.78
CA ASP A 111 -19.45 21.73 1.80
C ASP A 111 -19.04 21.10 0.45
N LYS A 112 -17.94 20.35 0.42
CA LYS A 112 -17.44 19.65 -0.78
C LYS A 112 -17.02 18.21 -0.49
N PHE A 113 -17.22 17.33 -1.49
CA PHE A 113 -16.62 16.01 -1.46
C PHE A 113 -15.17 16.08 -1.96
N VAL A 114 -14.25 15.65 -1.11
CA VAL A 114 -12.81 15.57 -1.43
C VAL A 114 -12.33 14.12 -1.29
N SER A 115 -11.37 13.73 -2.11
CA SER A 115 -10.76 12.39 -2.00
C SER A 115 -10.08 12.24 -0.66
N SER A 116 -10.32 11.14 0.03
CA SER A 116 -9.60 10.79 1.25
C SER A 116 -8.17 10.35 0.94
N THR A 117 -7.25 10.66 1.85
CA THR A 117 -5.85 10.24 1.79
C THR A 117 -5.49 9.43 3.03
N LEU A 118 -4.43 8.63 2.99
CA LEU A 118 -3.85 8.07 4.21
C LEU A 118 -3.43 9.20 5.18
N GLY A 119 -3.26 8.87 6.46
CA GLY A 119 -2.81 9.81 7.49
C GLY A 119 -3.90 10.34 8.41
N HIS A 120 -5.11 9.82 8.31
CA HIS A 120 -6.20 10.02 9.27
C HIS A 120 -6.30 8.80 10.19
N THR A 121 -6.98 8.95 11.34
CA THR A 121 -7.23 7.80 12.22
C THR A 121 -8.20 6.80 11.60
N PHE A 122 -8.18 5.56 12.07
CA PHE A 122 -9.12 4.54 11.58
C PHE A 122 -10.59 4.98 11.74
N GLU A 123 -10.93 5.66 12.84
CA GLU A 123 -12.29 6.16 13.09
C GLU A 123 -12.72 7.21 12.06
N GLU A 124 -11.80 8.04 11.58
CA GLU A 124 -12.11 9.07 10.59
C GLU A 124 -12.45 8.52 9.19
N TYR A 125 -12.09 7.26 8.90
CA TYR A 125 -12.46 6.62 7.64
C TYR A 125 -13.84 5.98 7.68
N SER A 126 -14.27 5.47 8.83
CA SER A 126 -15.59 4.87 9.01
C SER A 126 -15.98 4.80 10.48
N ASP A 127 -17.25 5.07 10.76
CA ASP A 127 -17.83 4.89 12.10
C ASP A 127 -17.89 3.42 12.52
N SER A 128 -17.95 2.51 11.54
CA SER A 128 -17.94 1.06 11.77
C SER A 128 -16.98 0.39 10.80
N SER A 129 -16.27 -0.61 11.29
CA SER A 129 -15.42 -1.47 10.48
C SER A 129 -15.51 -2.90 10.97
N ASN A 130 -15.05 -3.81 10.13
CA ASN A 130 -14.91 -5.21 10.52
C ASN A 130 -13.43 -5.48 10.79
N PHE A 131 -13.11 -5.76 12.04
CA PHE A 131 -11.81 -6.26 12.44
C PHE A 131 -11.52 -7.58 11.71
N ILE A 132 -10.35 -7.69 11.11
CA ILE A 132 -9.89 -8.90 10.46
C ILE A 132 -8.89 -9.61 11.36
N TRP A 133 -7.80 -8.93 11.69
CA TRP A 133 -6.68 -9.56 12.35
C TRP A 133 -5.73 -8.52 12.96
N SER A 134 -5.07 -8.90 14.04
CA SER A 134 -3.92 -8.19 14.58
C SER A 134 -2.91 -9.15 15.16
N SER A 135 -1.64 -8.79 15.11
CA SER A 135 -0.55 -9.55 15.71
C SER A 135 0.46 -8.62 16.38
N LEU A 136 1.10 -9.13 17.39
CA LEU A 136 2.24 -8.47 18.00
C LEU A 136 3.31 -9.52 18.27
N THR A 137 4.43 -9.35 17.64
CA THR A 137 5.67 -10.06 17.98
C THR A 137 6.57 -9.13 18.81
N SER A 138 7.73 -9.61 19.22
CA SER A 138 8.71 -8.77 19.92
C SER A 138 9.20 -7.56 19.11
N LYS A 139 8.93 -7.53 17.81
CA LYS A 139 9.45 -6.52 16.86
C LYS A 139 8.39 -5.86 16.02
N PHE A 140 7.22 -6.47 15.85
CA PHE A 140 6.22 -6.00 14.89
C PHE A 140 4.84 -6.01 15.52
N PHE A 141 4.08 -4.98 15.17
CA PHE A 141 2.65 -4.90 15.38
C PHE A 141 1.98 -4.74 14.03
N ASP A 142 0.96 -5.55 13.77
CA ASP A 142 0.11 -5.44 12.62
C ASP A 142 -1.36 -5.40 13.05
N TYR A 143 -2.16 -4.69 12.27
CA TYR A 143 -3.60 -4.57 12.45
C TYR A 143 -4.27 -4.36 11.12
N TYR A 144 -5.37 -5.06 10.87
CA TYR A 144 -6.16 -4.91 9.65
C TYR A 144 -7.65 -4.94 9.94
N GLU A 145 -8.36 -4.07 9.24
CA GLU A 145 -9.82 -4.01 9.21
C GLU A 145 -10.31 -3.79 7.78
N TYR A 146 -11.58 -4.09 7.51
CA TYR A 146 -12.19 -3.79 6.22
C TYR A 146 -13.48 -2.99 6.35
N ILE A 147 -13.74 -2.22 5.32
CA ILE A 147 -14.95 -1.44 5.14
C ILE A 147 -15.57 -1.84 3.81
N TYR A 148 -16.84 -2.14 3.84
CA TYR A 148 -17.61 -2.44 2.64
C TYR A 148 -18.30 -1.18 2.14
N LEU A 149 -17.88 -0.70 0.96
CA LEU A 149 -18.43 0.52 0.36
C LEU A 149 -19.10 0.21 -0.96
N GLY A 150 -20.14 0.98 -1.28
CA GLY A 150 -20.72 0.99 -2.61
C GLY A 150 -22.23 0.99 -2.64
N ASN A 151 -22.73 1.12 -3.86
CA ASN A 151 -24.13 1.00 -4.20
C ASN A 151 -24.41 -0.36 -4.85
N PRO A 152 -25.66 -0.83 -4.90
CA PRO A 152 -26.00 -2.06 -5.61
C PRO A 152 -25.40 -2.11 -7.01
N GLY A 153 -24.64 -3.16 -7.31
CA GLY A 153 -23.93 -3.36 -8.57
C GLY A 153 -22.53 -2.74 -8.69
N ASN A 154 -22.08 -2.01 -7.66
CA ASN A 154 -20.74 -1.41 -7.64
C ASN A 154 -20.14 -1.43 -6.23
N TYR A 155 -20.16 -2.58 -5.61
CA TYR A 155 -19.56 -2.77 -4.30
C TYR A 155 -18.03 -2.85 -4.38
N ARG A 156 -17.36 -2.30 -3.36
CA ARG A 156 -15.90 -2.36 -3.21
C ARG A 156 -15.54 -2.70 -1.78
N ASN A 157 -14.61 -3.61 -1.61
CA ASN A 157 -13.96 -3.86 -0.35
C ASN A 157 -12.75 -2.94 -0.25
N LEU A 158 -12.71 -2.15 0.82
CA LEU A 158 -11.56 -1.36 1.21
C LEU A 158 -10.96 -1.94 2.49
N TYR A 159 -9.67 -2.10 2.50
CA TYR A 159 -8.91 -2.60 3.63
C TYR A 159 -8.02 -1.50 4.14
N PHE A 160 -7.94 -1.39 5.47
CA PHE A 160 -7.03 -0.49 6.14
C PHE A 160 -6.16 -1.27 7.10
N GLY A 161 -4.88 -0.92 7.15
CA GLY A 161 -3.96 -1.63 8.01
C GLY A 161 -2.86 -0.75 8.57
N PHE A 162 -2.37 -1.18 9.71
CA PHE A 162 -1.05 -0.81 10.18
C PHE A 162 -0.10 -1.96 9.83
N ASN A 163 0.82 -1.69 8.90
CA ASN A 163 1.77 -2.66 8.37
C ASN A 163 3.19 -2.31 8.79
N PRO A 164 3.89 -3.19 9.51
CA PRO A 164 5.22 -2.91 10.05
C PRO A 164 6.31 -2.79 8.97
N ALA A 165 6.05 -3.21 7.73
CA ALA A 165 6.99 -3.03 6.63
C ALA A 165 7.16 -1.57 6.22
N GLY A 166 6.14 -0.73 6.45
CA GLY A 166 6.17 0.68 6.08
C GLY A 166 6.80 1.56 7.16
N ILE A 167 6.09 1.71 8.27
CA ILE A 167 6.47 2.62 9.36
C ILE A 167 6.64 1.79 10.64
N GLU A 168 7.73 2.00 11.35
CA GLU A 168 7.94 1.35 12.63
C GLU A 168 6.91 1.83 13.67
N TYR A 169 6.44 0.90 14.51
CA TYR A 169 5.39 1.17 15.49
C TYR A 169 5.88 1.84 16.78
N SER A 170 7.14 2.27 16.87
CA SER A 170 7.80 2.72 18.10
C SER A 170 7.00 3.74 18.94
N GLU A 171 6.06 4.44 18.33
CA GLU A 171 5.18 5.42 18.98
C GLU A 171 3.68 5.10 18.79
N THR A 172 3.35 3.97 18.18
CA THR A 172 1.97 3.64 17.85
C THR A 172 1.22 3.09 19.06
N VAL A 173 -0.02 3.46 19.20
CA VAL A 173 -0.93 2.84 20.17
C VAL A 173 -1.17 1.40 19.74
N ILE A 174 -0.80 0.45 20.59
CA ILE A 174 -0.97 -0.98 20.34
C ILE A 174 -2.34 -1.41 20.84
N LEU A 175 -3.04 -2.23 20.04
CA LEU A 175 -4.30 -2.85 20.46
C LEU A 175 -4.06 -3.76 21.66
N SER A 176 -4.75 -3.49 22.77
CA SER A 176 -4.53 -4.19 24.04
C SER A 176 -5.01 -5.64 24.05
N GLU A 177 -6.07 -5.92 23.30
CA GLU A 177 -6.71 -7.23 23.19
C GLU A 177 -6.61 -7.69 21.73
N ARG A 178 -5.75 -8.64 21.41
CA ARG A 178 -5.34 -8.90 20.02
C ARG A 178 -6.07 -10.04 19.34
N GLU A 179 -6.37 -11.12 20.05
CA GLU A 179 -6.98 -12.31 19.44
C GLU A 179 -8.50 -12.16 19.25
N ASN A 180 -9.18 -11.55 20.22
CA ASN A 180 -10.61 -11.26 20.17
C ASN A 180 -10.87 -9.91 20.84
N PRO A 181 -10.54 -8.79 20.19
CA PRO A 181 -10.64 -7.48 20.82
C PRO A 181 -12.09 -7.14 21.15
N SER A 182 -12.29 -6.63 22.38
CA SER A 182 -13.58 -6.05 22.74
C SER A 182 -13.87 -4.79 21.91
N GLN A 183 -15.13 -4.46 21.71
CA GLN A 183 -15.49 -3.24 20.99
C GLN A 183 -14.87 -1.99 21.63
N VAL A 184 -14.76 -1.95 22.96
CA VAL A 184 -14.12 -0.84 23.69
C VAL A 184 -12.63 -0.72 23.34
N ALA A 185 -11.91 -1.84 23.24
CA ALA A 185 -10.51 -1.84 22.87
C ALA A 185 -10.31 -1.40 21.41
N LEU A 186 -11.17 -1.86 20.51
CA LEU A 186 -11.18 -1.44 19.10
C LEU A 186 -11.47 0.05 18.96
N ASP A 187 -12.50 0.57 19.59
CA ASP A 187 -12.87 1.98 19.51
C ASP A 187 -11.74 2.89 20.03
N LYS A 188 -11.10 2.49 21.14
CA LYS A 188 -9.97 3.22 21.68
C LYS A 188 -8.77 3.22 20.71
N PHE A 189 -8.46 2.07 20.13
CA PHE A 189 -7.38 1.93 19.15
C PHE A 189 -7.67 2.77 17.91
N ARG A 190 -8.86 2.64 17.33
CA ARG A 190 -9.27 3.33 16.09
C ARG A 190 -9.27 4.86 16.20
N LYS A 191 -9.50 5.40 17.41
CA LYS A 191 -9.45 6.85 17.68
C LYS A 191 -8.04 7.43 17.68
N SER A 192 -7.03 6.62 17.95
CA SER A 192 -5.66 7.09 18.18
C SER A 192 -4.64 6.56 17.18
N ALA A 193 -4.94 5.47 16.49
CA ALA A 193 -4.08 4.87 15.49
C ALA A 193 -4.47 5.29 14.07
N SER A 194 -3.46 5.48 13.22
CA SER A 194 -3.63 5.78 11.80
C SER A 194 -3.09 4.64 10.94
N PRO A 195 -3.83 4.16 9.93
CA PRO A 195 -3.30 3.18 9.00
C PRO A 195 -2.18 3.78 8.14
N ASN A 196 -1.19 2.97 7.85
CA ASN A 196 -0.17 3.26 6.85
C ASN A 196 -0.37 2.46 5.56
N THR A 197 -1.39 1.60 5.54
CA THR A 197 -1.71 0.72 4.41
C THR A 197 -3.19 0.81 4.08
N TYR A 198 -3.48 0.87 2.77
CA TYR A 198 -4.82 0.60 2.26
C TYR A 198 -4.76 -0.48 1.18
N GLY A 199 -5.86 -1.22 1.03
CA GLY A 199 -6.07 -2.21 -0.03
C GLY A 199 -7.44 -2.05 -0.67
N VAL A 200 -7.56 -2.43 -1.94
CA VAL A 200 -8.80 -2.33 -2.72
C VAL A 200 -9.01 -3.62 -3.49
N GLY A 201 -10.21 -4.14 -3.48
CA GLY A 201 -10.61 -5.26 -4.33
C GLY A 201 -11.12 -6.46 -3.57
N GLU A 202 -11.21 -7.56 -4.28
CA GLU A 202 -11.56 -8.84 -3.68
C GLU A 202 -10.31 -9.47 -3.08
N TYR A 203 -10.28 -9.47 -1.79
CA TYR A 203 -9.34 -10.25 -1.05
C TYR A 203 -9.86 -11.69 -1.02
N LEU A 204 -9.26 -12.53 -1.84
CA LEU A 204 -9.68 -13.91 -2.07
C LEU A 204 -9.26 -14.83 -0.92
N GLY A 205 -9.64 -14.49 0.30
CA GLY A 205 -9.37 -15.26 1.50
C GLY A 205 -10.53 -15.23 2.45
N ASP A 206 -10.56 -16.17 3.37
CA ASP A 206 -11.45 -16.11 4.51
C ASP A 206 -11.08 -14.88 5.35
N HIS A 207 -12.03 -13.99 5.60
CA HIS A 207 -11.85 -12.79 6.42
C HIS A 207 -11.46 -13.09 7.88
N ASN A 208 -11.31 -14.36 8.24
CA ASN A 208 -11.09 -14.83 9.59
C ASN A 208 -9.61 -15.13 9.94
N GLY A 209 -8.64 -14.77 9.10
CA GLY A 209 -7.26 -14.99 9.47
C GLY A 209 -6.20 -14.76 8.40
N PRO A 210 -4.91 -14.92 8.77
CA PRO A 210 -3.76 -14.68 7.91
C PRO A 210 -3.55 -15.71 6.79
N GLU A 211 -4.42 -16.70 6.67
CA GLU A 211 -4.36 -17.76 5.63
C GLU A 211 -4.79 -17.31 4.25
N THR A 212 -4.85 -16.05 4.05
CA THR A 212 -5.15 -15.40 2.81
C THR A 212 -3.96 -15.46 1.88
N MET A 213 -4.22 -15.58 0.62
CA MET A 213 -3.26 -15.96 -0.42
C MET A 213 -1.91 -15.26 -0.38
N PHE A 214 -1.88 -13.96 -0.07
CA PHE A 214 -0.64 -13.20 0.03
C PHE A 214 -0.63 -12.20 1.19
N GLY A 215 -1.71 -12.10 1.98
CA GLY A 215 -1.90 -11.05 2.97
C GLY A 215 -2.31 -9.70 2.37
N ILE A 216 -2.65 -8.76 3.24
CA ILE A 216 -2.93 -7.37 2.86
C ILE A 216 -1.67 -6.56 3.10
N GLY A 217 -1.15 -5.96 2.04
CA GLY A 217 0.12 -5.26 2.10
C GLY A 217 1.31 -6.20 1.92
N ILE A 218 2.49 -5.63 1.96
CA ILE A 218 3.72 -6.39 1.81
C ILE A 218 4.10 -7.05 3.15
N ASP A 219 4.54 -8.30 3.08
CA ASP A 219 5.14 -8.96 4.24
C ASP A 219 6.45 -8.27 4.67
N TYR A 220 6.64 -8.10 5.98
CA TYR A 220 7.81 -7.41 6.53
C TYR A 220 9.14 -8.01 6.10
N TYR A 221 9.26 -9.34 6.11
CA TYR A 221 10.52 -9.98 5.74
C TYR A 221 10.80 -9.86 4.25
N ASN A 222 9.76 -9.94 3.43
CA ASN A 222 9.85 -9.67 2.01
C ASN A 222 10.26 -8.22 1.75
N ALA A 223 9.63 -7.26 2.42
CA ALA A 223 9.89 -5.84 2.26
C ALA A 223 11.34 -5.46 2.55
N ARG A 224 11.91 -6.00 3.63
CA ARG A 224 13.28 -5.71 4.06
C ARG A 224 14.33 -6.07 3.00
N ASP A 225 14.08 -7.13 2.26
CA ASP A 225 15.03 -7.69 1.30
C ASP A 225 14.80 -7.18 -0.14
N LEU A 226 13.76 -6.34 -0.36
CA LEU A 226 13.50 -5.75 -1.67
C LEU A 226 14.37 -4.51 -1.90
N PRO A 227 15.09 -4.44 -3.03
CA PRO A 227 15.74 -3.22 -3.45
C PRO A 227 14.70 -2.15 -3.80
N GLU A 228 15.10 -0.88 -3.78
CA GLU A 228 14.24 0.18 -4.30
C GLU A 228 14.08 0.04 -5.82
N HIS A 229 12.86 0.27 -6.31
CA HIS A 229 12.53 0.15 -7.73
C HIS A 229 13.18 1.25 -8.55
N LEU A 230 14.03 0.88 -9.48
CA LEU A 230 14.86 1.80 -10.26
C LEU A 230 14.34 2.07 -11.70
N TYR A 231 13.11 1.71 -12.02
CA TYR A 231 12.56 1.86 -13.39
C TYR A 231 11.66 3.05 -13.56
#